data_3bc1814385f380f2401a4abb9180d5b2
#
_entry.id   3bc1814385f380f2401a4abb9180d5b2
#
_cell.length_a   1.000
_cell.length_b   1.000
_cell.length_c   1.000
_cell.angle_alpha   90.00
_cell.angle_beta   90.00
_cell.angle_gamma   90.00
#
_symmetry.space_group_name_H-M   'P 1'
#
loop_
_entity.id
_entity.type
_entity.pdbx_description
1 polymer ?
#
loop_
_entity_poly.entity_id
_entity_poly.type
_entity_poly.pdbx_seq_one_letter_code
_entity_poly.pdbx_strand_id
1 'polypeptide(L)'
;MIFDSHMHSKFSTDSNMNILDAIAVGKEKNIGIIITDHMDLDYPVKDEFKFDVPTYFNEYEKYRSSNVKLGIEIGLTTNTVSENEAIAKNYDFDFVLGSIHAVKGLDIYVDYVHQGYNKKQFFTYYFEDMLKCVQLHDNFDSLSHIDYPCRYCKFDNNEILVSEFKDILAEIFTTLINKGKVLELNTARLHVPESNKAMRDIYKLYMDLGGKYVTIGSDAHSPLNI
;
A
#
# COMPACT_ATOMS: atom_id res chain seq x y z
N MET A 1 21.73 -0.64 -1.60
CA MET A 1 20.95 0.64 -1.61
C MET A 1 19.59 0.35 -1.02
N ILE A 2 19.06 1.22 -0.20
CA ILE A 2 17.68 1.15 0.31
C ILE A 2 16.79 1.88 -0.68
N PHE A 3 15.59 1.36 -0.92
CA PHE A 3 14.58 2.02 -1.75
C PHE A 3 13.45 2.53 -0.88
N ASP A 4 12.96 3.73 -1.20
CA ASP A 4 11.60 4.12 -0.89
C ASP A 4 10.70 3.53 -1.98
N SER A 5 9.90 2.55 -1.61
CA SER A 5 9.15 1.72 -2.57
C SER A 5 7.68 2.11 -2.69
N HIS A 6 7.28 3.27 -2.16
CA HIS A 6 5.91 3.73 -2.20
C HIS A 6 5.84 5.25 -2.29
N MET A 7 5.59 5.77 -3.47
CA MET A 7 5.37 7.20 -3.70
C MET A 7 4.58 7.45 -4.98
N HIS A 8 3.89 8.58 -5.01
CA HIS A 8 2.94 8.95 -6.05
C HIS A 8 3.43 10.12 -6.87
N SER A 9 3.28 10.01 -8.18
CA SER A 9 3.57 11.09 -9.11
C SER A 9 2.27 11.75 -9.59
N LYS A 10 2.38 12.61 -10.58
CA LYS A 10 1.23 13.25 -11.24
C LYS A 10 0.25 12.27 -11.93
N PHE A 11 0.57 10.99 -12.01
CA PHE A 11 -0.35 9.96 -12.53
C PHE A 11 -1.36 9.49 -11.47
N SER A 12 -1.11 9.76 -10.19
CA SER A 12 -2.11 9.58 -9.13
C SER A 12 -3.01 10.82 -9.03
N THR A 13 -4.31 10.62 -8.89
CA THR A 13 -5.32 11.69 -8.84
C THR A 13 -5.06 12.73 -7.74
N ASP A 14 -4.47 12.29 -6.65
CA ASP A 14 -4.22 13.06 -5.42
C ASP A 14 -2.78 13.56 -5.28
N SER A 15 -1.95 13.38 -6.33
CA SER A 15 -0.56 13.85 -6.34
C SER A 15 -0.28 14.77 -7.54
N ASN A 16 0.51 15.81 -7.28
CA ASN A 16 1.08 16.68 -8.31
C ASN A 16 2.61 16.58 -8.37
N MET A 17 3.19 15.58 -7.70
CA MET A 17 4.64 15.44 -7.63
C MET A 17 5.22 15.10 -9.01
N ASN A 18 6.22 15.90 -9.42
CA ASN A 18 6.96 15.60 -10.64
C ASN A 18 8.00 14.50 -10.33
N ILE A 19 8.13 13.51 -11.22
CA ILE A 19 9.13 12.45 -11.06
C ILE A 19 10.56 12.99 -10.93
N LEU A 20 10.89 14.10 -11.56
CA LEU A 20 12.22 14.73 -11.46
C LEU A 20 12.50 15.25 -10.05
N ASP A 21 11.47 15.76 -9.36
CA ASP A 21 11.60 16.21 -7.98
C ASP A 21 11.83 15.02 -7.04
N ALA A 22 11.09 13.92 -7.24
CA ALA A 22 11.30 12.67 -6.50
C ALA A 22 12.72 12.11 -6.72
N ILE A 23 13.20 12.10 -7.97
CA ILE A 23 14.57 11.68 -8.32
C ILE A 23 15.62 12.56 -7.62
N ALA A 24 15.41 13.88 -7.60
CA ALA A 24 16.33 14.82 -6.95
C ALA A 24 16.44 14.55 -5.45
N VAL A 25 15.29 14.35 -4.76
CA VAL A 25 15.28 14.03 -3.33
C VAL A 25 15.89 12.66 -3.06
N GLY A 26 15.56 11.63 -3.84
CA GLY A 26 16.16 10.30 -3.72
C GLY A 26 17.68 10.35 -3.83
N LYS A 27 18.19 11.14 -4.77
CA LYS A 27 19.64 11.36 -4.95
C LYS A 27 20.26 12.10 -3.76
N GLU A 28 19.60 13.15 -3.25
CA GLU A 28 20.05 13.93 -2.09
C GLU A 28 20.15 13.03 -0.84
N LYS A 29 19.11 12.18 -0.62
CA LYS A 29 19.05 11.27 0.52
C LYS A 29 19.85 9.97 0.33
N ASN A 30 20.46 9.77 -0.84
CA ASN A 30 21.18 8.56 -1.22
C ASN A 30 20.33 7.27 -1.09
N ILE A 31 19.07 7.35 -1.53
CA ILE A 31 18.14 6.22 -1.61
C ILE A 31 17.70 5.99 -3.06
N GLY A 32 17.30 4.77 -3.38
CA GLY A 32 16.55 4.48 -4.59
C GLY A 32 15.07 4.85 -4.40
N ILE A 33 14.37 5.06 -5.50
CA ILE A 33 12.93 5.34 -5.49
C ILE A 33 12.18 4.40 -6.41
N ILE A 34 10.95 4.05 -6.04
CA ILE A 34 10.00 3.33 -6.90
C ILE A 34 8.73 4.18 -6.97
N ILE A 35 8.35 4.61 -8.17
CA ILE A 35 7.08 5.30 -8.38
C ILE A 35 5.98 4.24 -8.43
N THR A 36 4.95 4.40 -7.62
CA THR A 36 3.85 3.45 -7.45
C THR A 36 2.51 4.17 -7.48
N ASP A 37 2.18 4.77 -8.62
CA ASP A 37 0.93 5.49 -8.79
C ASP A 37 -0.29 4.59 -8.64
N HIS A 38 -1.41 5.15 -8.20
CA HIS A 38 -2.66 4.45 -7.90
C HIS A 38 -3.31 3.79 -9.12
N MET A 39 -3.77 2.55 -8.92
CA MET A 39 -4.62 1.81 -9.84
C MET A 39 -5.75 1.11 -9.08
N ASP A 40 -6.77 1.87 -8.71
CA ASP A 40 -7.95 1.39 -7.99
C ASP A 40 -9.12 1.16 -8.97
N LEU A 41 -9.19 -0.03 -9.55
CA LEU A 41 -10.13 -0.35 -10.63
C LEU A 41 -11.61 -0.26 -10.20
N ASP A 42 -11.90 -0.55 -8.93
CA ASP A 42 -13.25 -0.48 -8.34
C ASP A 42 -13.58 0.90 -7.76
N TYR A 43 -12.70 1.92 -7.95
CA TYR A 43 -12.98 3.25 -7.41
C TYR A 43 -14.29 3.81 -8.01
N PRO A 44 -15.24 4.33 -7.19
CA PRO A 44 -16.59 4.64 -7.65
C PRO A 44 -16.68 5.84 -8.60
N VAL A 45 -15.70 6.74 -8.54
CA VAL A 45 -15.67 7.90 -9.44
C VAL A 45 -14.90 7.51 -10.71
N LYS A 46 -15.56 7.71 -11.84
CA LYS A 46 -14.99 7.36 -13.13
C LYS A 46 -13.67 8.10 -13.37
N ASP A 47 -12.66 7.35 -13.82
CA ASP A 47 -11.32 7.81 -14.20
C ASP A 47 -10.47 8.43 -13.05
N GLU A 48 -10.98 8.42 -11.81
CA GLU A 48 -10.16 8.74 -10.64
C GLU A 48 -9.38 7.51 -10.13
N PHE A 49 -8.22 7.75 -9.53
CA PHE A 49 -7.30 6.74 -9.01
C PHE A 49 -6.97 5.64 -10.02
N LYS A 50 -6.91 6.01 -11.31
CA LYS A 50 -6.48 5.16 -12.43
C LYS A 50 -5.67 5.99 -13.40
N PHE A 51 -4.73 5.34 -14.07
CA PHE A 51 -3.96 5.99 -15.13
C PHE A 51 -3.81 5.08 -16.35
N ASP A 52 -3.50 5.69 -17.50
CA ASP A 52 -3.19 4.95 -18.72
C ASP A 52 -1.76 4.42 -18.66
N VAL A 53 -1.62 3.10 -18.47
CA VAL A 53 -0.33 2.45 -18.27
C VAL A 53 0.62 2.64 -19.46
N PRO A 54 0.19 2.54 -20.74
CA PRO A 54 1.03 2.90 -21.88
C PRO A 54 1.58 4.32 -21.81
N THR A 55 0.77 5.30 -21.45
CA THR A 55 1.22 6.70 -21.31
C THR A 55 2.23 6.85 -20.18
N TYR A 56 2.03 6.18 -19.04
CA TYR A 56 2.95 6.15 -17.92
C TYR A 56 4.34 5.67 -18.34
N PHE A 57 4.44 4.51 -19.00
CA PHE A 57 5.73 4.00 -19.48
C PHE A 57 6.34 4.88 -20.58
N ASN A 58 5.54 5.37 -21.54
CA ASN A 58 6.03 6.26 -22.58
C ASN A 58 6.67 7.52 -22.01
N GLU A 59 6.15 8.03 -20.91
CA GLU A 59 6.68 9.24 -20.26
C GLU A 59 7.86 8.95 -19.33
N TYR A 60 7.80 7.85 -18.54
CA TYR A 60 8.71 7.61 -17.43
C TYR A 60 9.84 6.61 -17.71
N GLU A 61 9.75 5.77 -18.75
CA GLU A 61 10.76 4.76 -19.08
C GLU A 61 12.16 5.35 -19.23
N LYS A 62 12.29 6.56 -19.77
CA LYS A 62 13.56 7.27 -19.93
C LYS A 62 14.29 7.60 -18.62
N TYR A 63 13.59 7.52 -17.47
CA TYR A 63 14.16 7.76 -16.14
C TYR A 63 14.54 6.46 -15.43
N ARG A 64 14.06 5.31 -15.91
CA ARG A 64 14.34 3.99 -15.30
C ARG A 64 15.85 3.74 -15.26
N SER A 65 16.34 3.30 -14.11
CA SER A 65 17.76 3.07 -13.86
C SER A 65 17.97 2.09 -12.70
N SER A 66 19.21 1.93 -12.24
CA SER A 66 19.50 1.17 -11.02
C SER A 66 18.85 1.77 -9.76
N ASN A 67 18.60 3.09 -9.75
CA ASN A 67 18.15 3.84 -8.59
C ASN A 67 16.71 4.39 -8.73
N VAL A 68 16.12 4.29 -9.91
CA VAL A 68 14.76 4.73 -10.22
C VAL A 68 14.01 3.57 -10.85
N LYS A 69 12.96 3.13 -10.21
CA LYS A 69 12.14 2.02 -10.62
C LYS A 69 10.72 2.48 -10.91
N LEU A 70 10.06 1.78 -11.82
CA LEU A 70 8.68 2.04 -12.21
C LEU A 70 7.79 0.91 -11.68
N GLY A 71 6.97 1.23 -10.71
CA GLY A 71 6.03 0.33 -10.09
C GLY A 71 4.59 0.80 -10.26
N ILE A 72 3.71 0.19 -9.50
CA ILE A 72 2.28 0.48 -9.46
C ILE A 72 1.73 0.13 -8.09
N GLU A 73 0.81 0.93 -7.56
CA GLU A 73 0.00 0.57 -6.40
C GLU A 73 -1.39 0.15 -6.87
N ILE A 74 -1.70 -1.14 -6.71
CA ILE A 74 -2.96 -1.73 -7.15
C ILE A 74 -3.92 -1.86 -5.95
N GLY A 75 -5.11 -1.26 -6.06
CA GLY A 75 -6.20 -1.50 -5.15
C GLY A 75 -6.70 -2.95 -5.26
N LEU A 76 -6.53 -3.71 -4.18
CA LEU A 76 -6.97 -5.10 -4.12
C LEU A 76 -8.42 -5.18 -3.66
N THR A 77 -9.30 -5.67 -4.52
CA THR A 77 -10.68 -6.01 -4.18
C THR A 77 -11.00 -7.42 -4.66
N THR A 78 -12.03 -8.03 -4.12
CA THR A 78 -12.45 -9.37 -4.56
C THR A 78 -13.01 -9.39 -5.98
N ASN A 79 -13.35 -8.22 -6.54
CA ASN A 79 -13.98 -8.10 -7.86
C ASN A 79 -12.94 -7.88 -8.99
N THR A 80 -11.75 -7.38 -8.65
CA THR A 80 -10.75 -6.92 -9.65
C THR A 80 -9.59 -7.88 -9.85
N VAL A 81 -9.71 -9.12 -9.38
CA VAL A 81 -8.62 -10.12 -9.41
C VAL A 81 -8.05 -10.31 -10.80
N SER A 82 -8.92 -10.57 -11.79
CA SER A 82 -8.50 -10.85 -13.17
C SER A 82 -7.90 -9.63 -13.86
N GLU A 83 -8.49 -8.46 -13.64
CA GLU A 83 -8.04 -7.20 -14.23
C GLU A 83 -6.71 -6.76 -13.63
N ASN A 84 -6.55 -6.85 -12.32
CA ASN A 84 -5.29 -6.56 -11.63
C ASN A 84 -4.18 -7.51 -12.08
N GLU A 85 -4.49 -8.80 -12.23
CA GLU A 85 -3.57 -9.79 -12.78
C GLU A 85 -3.13 -9.44 -14.20
N ALA A 86 -4.09 -9.03 -15.04
CA ALA A 86 -3.79 -8.64 -16.42
C ALA A 86 -2.87 -7.42 -16.47
N ILE A 87 -3.11 -6.40 -15.64
CA ILE A 87 -2.24 -5.22 -15.56
C ILE A 87 -0.84 -5.61 -15.09
N ALA A 88 -0.72 -6.35 -13.99
CA ALA A 88 0.58 -6.73 -13.44
C ALA A 88 1.42 -7.61 -14.38
N LYS A 89 0.77 -8.43 -15.23
CA LYS A 89 1.47 -9.35 -16.16
C LYS A 89 1.77 -8.76 -17.52
N ASN A 90 0.93 -7.84 -18.01
CA ASN A 90 1.05 -7.34 -19.38
C ASN A 90 2.00 -6.14 -19.51
N TYR A 91 2.43 -5.57 -18.40
CA TYR A 91 3.33 -4.42 -18.38
C TYR A 91 4.57 -4.71 -17.53
N ASP A 92 5.69 -4.11 -17.90
CA ASP A 92 7.01 -4.37 -17.30
C ASP A 92 7.24 -3.50 -16.05
N PHE A 93 6.37 -3.65 -15.04
CA PHE A 93 6.57 -3.02 -13.75
C PHE A 93 7.73 -3.67 -13.00
N ASP A 94 8.60 -2.86 -12.41
CA ASP A 94 9.68 -3.34 -11.53
C ASP A 94 9.14 -3.81 -10.17
N PHE A 95 7.95 -3.32 -9.76
CA PHE A 95 7.35 -3.58 -8.45
C PHE A 95 5.83 -3.36 -8.47
N VAL A 96 5.10 -4.25 -7.84
CA VAL A 96 3.65 -4.17 -7.69
C VAL A 96 3.31 -4.14 -6.21
N LEU A 97 2.79 -3.02 -5.75
CA LEU A 97 2.29 -2.84 -4.38
C LEU A 97 0.79 -3.15 -4.36
N GLY A 98 0.35 -3.97 -3.42
CA GLY A 98 -1.07 -4.32 -3.26
C GLY A 98 -1.66 -3.62 -2.04
N SER A 99 -2.77 -2.91 -2.20
CA SER A 99 -3.34 -2.02 -1.19
C SER A 99 -4.81 -2.28 -0.95
N ILE A 100 -5.26 -2.12 0.29
CA ILE A 100 -6.67 -2.20 0.66
C ILE A 100 -7.18 -0.78 0.91
N HIS A 101 -7.77 -0.17 -0.11
CA HIS A 101 -8.36 1.18 -0.04
C HIS A 101 -9.87 1.15 0.18
N ALA A 102 -10.52 0.01 -0.05
CA ALA A 102 -11.95 -0.18 0.15
C ALA A 102 -12.25 -1.40 1.02
N VAL A 103 -13.35 -1.34 1.78
CA VAL A 103 -13.89 -2.44 2.60
C VAL A 103 -15.35 -2.62 2.24
N LYS A 104 -15.73 -3.85 1.85
CA LYS A 104 -17.11 -4.17 1.40
C LYS A 104 -17.61 -3.24 0.28
N GLY A 105 -16.72 -2.83 -0.61
CA GLY A 105 -17.03 -1.92 -1.70
C GLY A 105 -17.17 -0.45 -1.30
N LEU A 106 -16.84 -0.08 -0.06
CA LEU A 106 -16.84 1.30 0.44
C LEU A 106 -15.42 1.80 0.54
N ASP A 107 -15.12 2.94 -0.07
CA ASP A 107 -13.85 3.63 0.11
C ASP A 107 -13.60 3.95 1.58
N ILE A 108 -12.38 3.67 2.07
CA ILE A 108 -12.06 3.79 3.50
C ILE A 108 -12.13 5.25 3.95
N TYR A 109 -11.60 6.17 3.15
CA TYR A 109 -11.52 7.58 3.49
C TYR A 109 -12.88 8.29 3.40
N VAL A 110 -13.66 8.01 2.34
CA VAL A 110 -14.90 8.73 2.04
C VAL A 110 -16.10 8.14 2.77
N ASP A 111 -16.24 6.81 2.76
CA ASP A 111 -17.50 6.16 3.15
C ASP A 111 -17.38 5.25 4.36
N TYR A 112 -16.34 4.39 4.40
CA TYR A 112 -16.24 3.33 5.39
C TYR A 112 -16.07 3.87 6.81
N VAL A 113 -15.28 4.95 6.99
CA VAL A 113 -15.07 5.59 8.29
C VAL A 113 -16.35 6.19 8.89
N HIS A 114 -17.40 6.38 8.09
CA HIS A 114 -18.68 6.96 8.50
C HIS A 114 -19.79 5.93 8.78
N GLN A 115 -19.50 4.62 8.69
CA GLN A 115 -20.51 3.56 8.86
C GLN A 115 -21.00 3.35 10.29
N GLY A 116 -20.48 4.08 11.28
CA GLY A 116 -20.91 3.99 12.67
C GLY A 116 -20.48 2.69 13.38
N TYR A 117 -19.53 1.94 12.85
CA TYR A 117 -18.97 0.76 13.48
C TYR A 117 -18.20 1.12 14.76
N ASN A 118 -18.25 0.27 15.78
CA ASN A 118 -17.28 0.34 16.85
C ASN A 118 -15.89 -0.13 16.35
N LYS A 119 -14.83 0.20 17.09
CA LYS A 119 -13.44 -0.10 16.72
C LYS A 119 -13.23 -1.58 16.32
N LYS A 120 -13.79 -2.50 17.13
CA LYS A 120 -13.62 -3.94 16.89
C LYS A 120 -14.29 -4.37 15.59
N GLN A 121 -15.52 -3.95 15.33
CA GLN A 121 -16.22 -4.23 14.07
C GLN A 121 -15.49 -3.64 12.87
N PHE A 122 -15.06 -2.38 13.00
CA PHE A 122 -14.35 -1.64 11.95
C PHE A 122 -13.09 -2.37 11.48
N PHE A 123 -12.18 -2.67 12.40
CA PHE A 123 -10.95 -3.38 12.02
C PHE A 123 -11.18 -4.87 11.70
N THR A 124 -12.16 -5.54 12.30
CA THR A 124 -12.49 -6.92 11.91
C THR A 124 -12.90 -6.98 10.44
N TYR A 125 -13.81 -6.12 9.98
CA TYR A 125 -14.23 -6.12 8.58
C TYR A 125 -13.10 -5.74 7.61
N TYR A 126 -12.26 -4.79 8.01
CA TYR A 126 -11.07 -4.43 7.24
C TYR A 126 -10.11 -5.61 7.05
N PHE A 127 -9.81 -6.32 8.13
CA PHE A 127 -8.91 -7.49 8.05
C PHE A 127 -9.55 -8.69 7.37
N GLU A 128 -10.86 -8.89 7.50
CA GLU A 128 -11.57 -9.95 6.77
C GLU A 128 -11.51 -9.74 5.25
N ASP A 129 -11.69 -8.49 4.79
CA ASP A 129 -11.58 -8.18 3.37
C ASP A 129 -10.10 -8.22 2.91
N MET A 130 -9.16 -7.71 3.70
CA MET A 130 -7.73 -7.84 3.45
C MET A 130 -7.32 -9.30 3.28
N LEU A 131 -7.74 -10.18 4.20
CA LEU A 131 -7.44 -11.62 4.14
C LEU A 131 -7.96 -12.24 2.84
N LYS A 132 -9.22 -11.97 2.47
CA LYS A 132 -9.78 -12.44 1.20
C LYS A 132 -8.97 -11.95 0.00
N CYS A 133 -8.61 -10.66 -0.02
CA CYS A 133 -7.82 -10.09 -1.09
C CYS A 133 -6.45 -10.74 -1.20
N VAL A 134 -5.69 -10.89 -0.10
CA VAL A 134 -4.38 -11.55 -0.16
C VAL A 134 -4.45 -13.05 -0.48
N GLN A 135 -5.59 -13.70 -0.21
CA GLN A 135 -5.83 -15.08 -0.65
C GLN A 135 -6.08 -15.18 -2.16
N LEU A 136 -6.80 -14.23 -2.74
CA LEU A 136 -7.24 -14.26 -4.13
C LEU A 136 -6.19 -13.73 -5.10
N HIS A 137 -5.44 -12.70 -4.71
CA HIS A 137 -4.46 -12.04 -5.57
C HIS A 137 -3.07 -12.68 -5.44
N ASP A 138 -2.43 -12.97 -6.57
CA ASP A 138 -1.07 -13.52 -6.63
C ASP A 138 -0.04 -12.55 -7.23
N ASN A 139 -0.48 -11.53 -7.93
CA ASN A 139 0.35 -10.68 -8.76
C ASN A 139 0.65 -9.31 -8.11
N PHE A 140 1.10 -9.34 -6.86
CA PHE A 140 1.69 -8.21 -6.17
C PHE A 140 2.94 -8.69 -5.40
N ASP A 141 3.83 -7.79 -5.03
CA ASP A 141 5.08 -8.11 -4.34
C ASP A 141 5.00 -7.84 -2.83
N SER A 142 4.38 -6.74 -2.44
CA SER A 142 4.24 -6.29 -1.06
C SER A 142 2.82 -5.85 -0.76
N LEU A 143 2.34 -6.18 0.45
CA LEU A 143 1.09 -5.61 0.98
C LEU A 143 1.40 -4.28 1.65
N SER A 144 0.75 -3.21 1.19
CA SER A 144 0.99 -1.84 1.67
C SER A 144 0.41 -1.59 3.07
N HIS A 145 0.71 -0.42 3.58
CA HIS A 145 0.16 0.25 4.78
C HIS A 145 -0.99 -0.47 5.50
N ILE A 146 -0.67 -1.52 6.26
CA ILE A 146 -1.67 -2.29 7.04
C ILE A 146 -2.49 -1.41 7.99
N ASP A 147 -1.98 -0.23 8.33
CA ASP A 147 -2.59 0.76 9.22
C ASP A 147 -3.30 1.90 8.48
N TYR A 148 -3.58 1.74 7.16
CA TYR A 148 -4.24 2.77 6.36
C TYR A 148 -5.51 3.36 7.01
N PRO A 149 -6.46 2.55 7.53
CA PRO A 149 -7.66 3.09 8.16
C PRO A 149 -7.40 3.90 9.44
N CYS A 150 -6.26 3.68 10.10
CA CYS A 150 -5.89 4.42 11.31
C CYS A 150 -5.66 5.91 11.05
N ARG A 151 -5.46 6.29 9.79
CA ARG A 151 -5.32 7.70 9.37
C ARG A 151 -6.63 8.48 9.51
N TYR A 152 -7.76 7.81 9.38
CA TYR A 152 -9.07 8.43 9.15
C TYR A 152 -10.12 8.11 10.22
N CYS A 153 -10.02 6.95 10.88
CA CYS A 153 -10.96 6.57 11.93
C CYS A 153 -10.82 7.48 13.14
N LYS A 154 -11.93 7.61 13.92
CA LYS A 154 -12.03 8.54 15.06
C LYS A 154 -12.46 7.80 16.33
N PHE A 155 -11.63 6.84 16.74
CA PHE A 155 -11.79 6.16 18.02
C PHE A 155 -10.87 6.82 19.08
N ASP A 156 -11.13 6.57 20.35
CA ASP A 156 -10.25 7.04 21.44
C ASP A 156 -8.81 6.56 21.26
N ASN A 157 -8.65 5.37 20.69
CA ASN A 157 -7.38 4.82 20.23
C ASN A 157 -7.55 4.27 18.82
N ASN A 158 -6.94 4.91 17.83
CA ASN A 158 -7.01 4.52 16.43
C ASN A 158 -6.08 3.36 16.06
N GLU A 159 -5.13 3.00 16.96
CA GLU A 159 -4.09 2.05 16.60
C GLU A 159 -4.60 0.60 16.59
N ILE A 160 -4.04 -0.19 15.68
CA ILE A 160 -4.24 -1.63 15.60
C ILE A 160 -3.43 -2.28 16.72
N LEU A 161 -4.12 -2.88 17.69
CA LEU A 161 -3.47 -3.60 18.77
C LEU A 161 -3.43 -5.10 18.43
N VAL A 162 -2.23 -5.67 18.37
CA VAL A 162 -2.05 -7.11 18.09
C VAL A 162 -2.85 -7.97 19.08
N SER A 163 -2.99 -7.55 20.35
CA SER A 163 -3.80 -8.27 21.33
C SER A 163 -5.29 -8.36 20.99
N GLU A 164 -5.82 -7.43 20.18
CA GLU A 164 -7.23 -7.41 19.75
C GLU A 164 -7.49 -8.22 18.48
N PHE A 165 -6.47 -8.35 17.60
CA PHE A 165 -6.62 -8.88 16.24
C PHE A 165 -5.59 -9.94 15.86
N LYS A 166 -4.96 -10.59 16.87
CA LYS A 166 -3.82 -11.49 16.67
C LYS A 166 -4.10 -12.61 15.66
N ASP A 167 -5.25 -13.26 15.78
CA ASP A 167 -5.54 -14.48 14.99
C ASP A 167 -5.67 -14.11 13.50
N ILE A 168 -6.44 -13.08 13.17
CA ILE A 168 -6.63 -12.66 11.77
C ILE A 168 -5.37 -12.06 11.17
N LEU A 169 -4.58 -11.29 11.94
CA LEU A 169 -3.28 -10.79 11.51
C LEU A 169 -2.32 -11.94 11.23
N ALA A 170 -2.31 -12.97 12.08
CA ALA A 170 -1.47 -14.15 11.89
C ALA A 170 -1.87 -14.91 10.62
N GLU A 171 -3.15 -15.00 10.29
CA GLU A 171 -3.63 -15.64 9.07
C GLU A 171 -3.23 -14.85 7.82
N ILE A 172 -3.38 -13.51 7.84
CA ILE A 172 -2.93 -12.62 6.77
C ILE A 172 -1.42 -12.78 6.54
N PHE A 173 -0.61 -12.69 7.60
CA PHE A 173 0.84 -12.78 7.49
C PHE A 173 1.32 -14.15 7.03
N THR A 174 0.71 -15.21 7.53
CA THR A 174 1.01 -16.57 7.09
C THR A 174 0.67 -16.75 5.60
N THR A 175 -0.45 -16.19 5.14
CA THR A 175 -0.83 -16.21 3.73
C THR A 175 0.18 -15.47 2.86
N LEU A 176 0.61 -14.25 3.26
CA LEU A 176 1.64 -13.49 2.56
C LEU A 176 2.95 -14.26 2.46
N ILE A 177 3.43 -14.80 3.59
CA ILE A 177 4.70 -15.54 3.67
C ILE A 177 4.65 -16.79 2.77
N ASN A 178 3.56 -17.56 2.82
CA ASN A 178 3.39 -18.75 2.00
C ASN A 178 3.34 -18.46 0.49
N LYS A 179 2.84 -17.27 0.11
CA LYS A 179 2.83 -16.79 -1.27
C LYS A 179 4.16 -16.13 -1.68
N GLY A 180 5.15 -16.04 -0.77
CA GLY A 180 6.41 -15.34 -1.03
C GLY A 180 6.27 -13.82 -1.13
N LYS A 181 5.17 -13.27 -0.60
CA LYS A 181 4.93 -11.83 -0.54
C LYS A 181 5.46 -11.26 0.77
N VAL A 182 5.68 -9.95 0.80
CA VAL A 182 6.19 -9.25 1.97
C VAL A 182 5.20 -8.21 2.50
N LEU A 183 5.46 -7.70 3.69
CA LEU A 183 4.70 -6.60 4.27
C LEU A 183 5.47 -5.29 4.07
N GLU A 184 4.79 -4.22 3.74
CA GLU A 184 5.38 -2.89 3.69
C GLU A 184 5.54 -2.31 5.11
N LEU A 185 6.70 -1.73 5.40
CA LEU A 185 6.88 -0.76 6.48
C LEU A 185 6.56 0.63 5.93
N ASN A 186 5.31 1.05 6.06
CA ASN A 186 4.90 2.40 5.69
C ASN A 186 5.34 3.39 6.77
N THR A 187 6.03 4.45 6.36
CA THR A 187 6.65 5.40 7.29
C THR A 187 5.80 6.63 7.59
N ALA A 188 4.69 6.83 6.88
CA ALA A 188 3.85 8.04 6.96
C ALA A 188 3.41 8.39 8.39
N ARG A 189 3.16 7.37 9.25
CA ARG A 189 2.69 7.56 10.62
C ARG A 189 3.73 7.22 11.71
N LEU A 190 4.96 6.85 11.36
CA LEU A 190 5.97 6.43 12.34
C LEU A 190 6.45 7.58 13.27
N HIS A 191 6.19 8.83 12.91
CA HIS A 191 6.44 9.99 13.75
C HIS A 191 5.45 10.11 14.94
N VAL A 192 4.31 9.40 14.90
CA VAL A 192 3.32 9.32 15.98
C VAL A 192 3.75 8.21 16.95
N PRO A 193 4.03 8.49 18.24
CA PRO A 193 4.56 7.50 19.18
C PRO A 193 3.68 6.26 19.35
N GLU A 194 2.36 6.43 19.39
CA GLU A 194 1.38 5.36 19.54
C GLU A 194 1.39 4.45 18.31
N SER A 195 1.41 5.04 17.10
CA SER A 195 1.52 4.33 15.84
C SER A 195 2.83 3.54 15.76
N ASN A 196 3.96 4.18 16.07
CA ASN A 196 5.27 3.54 16.10
C ASN A 196 5.29 2.30 17.01
N LYS A 197 4.67 2.40 18.20
CA LYS A 197 4.56 1.28 19.14
C LYS A 197 3.70 0.14 18.56
N ALA A 198 2.51 0.48 18.04
CA ALA A 198 1.59 -0.50 17.46
C ALA A 198 2.24 -1.23 16.27
N MET A 199 2.91 -0.49 15.39
CA MET A 199 3.59 -1.06 14.23
C MET A 199 4.74 -2.00 14.63
N ARG A 200 5.52 -1.68 15.68
CA ARG A 200 6.54 -2.61 16.20
C ARG A 200 5.94 -3.94 16.64
N ASP A 201 4.78 -3.93 17.31
CA ASP A 201 4.13 -5.16 17.74
C ASP A 201 3.61 -5.96 16.54
N ILE A 202 3.09 -5.30 15.50
CA ILE A 202 2.66 -5.90 14.23
C ILE A 202 3.85 -6.56 13.51
N TYR A 203 4.96 -5.84 13.32
CA TYR A 203 6.14 -6.42 12.65
C TYR A 203 6.79 -7.52 13.47
N LYS A 204 6.74 -7.41 14.82
CA LYS A 204 7.21 -8.49 15.68
C LYS A 204 6.38 -9.76 15.43
N LEU A 205 5.06 -9.67 15.36
CA LEU A 205 4.20 -10.81 15.04
C LEU A 205 4.55 -11.38 13.65
N TYR A 206 4.71 -10.50 12.64
CA TYR A 206 5.09 -10.93 11.28
C TYR A 206 6.41 -11.69 11.27
N MET A 207 7.42 -11.22 11.99
CA MET A 207 8.72 -11.88 12.11
C MET A 207 8.63 -13.21 12.89
N ASP A 208 7.87 -13.24 14.00
CA ASP A 208 7.66 -14.44 14.82
C ASP A 208 6.98 -15.57 14.00
N LEU A 209 6.19 -15.21 12.98
CA LEU A 209 5.54 -16.14 12.03
C LEU A 209 6.44 -16.55 10.85
N GLY A 210 7.65 -16.00 10.74
CA GLY A 210 8.64 -16.36 9.72
C GLY A 210 8.82 -15.32 8.61
N GLY A 211 8.22 -14.14 8.71
CA GLY A 211 8.50 -13.01 7.82
C GLY A 211 9.96 -12.56 7.95
N LYS A 212 10.66 -12.43 6.82
CA LYS A 212 12.10 -12.15 6.80
C LYS A 212 12.44 -10.79 6.21
N TYR A 213 11.60 -10.29 5.34
CA TYR A 213 11.83 -9.09 4.57
C TYR A 213 10.60 -8.19 4.64
N VAL A 214 10.84 -6.90 4.53
CA VAL A 214 9.82 -5.86 4.36
C VAL A 214 10.27 -4.93 3.25
N THR A 215 9.31 -4.27 2.59
CA THR A 215 9.59 -3.07 1.82
C THR A 215 9.44 -1.84 2.71
N ILE A 216 10.04 -0.72 2.33
CA ILE A 216 9.92 0.54 3.04
C ILE A 216 9.27 1.54 2.10
N GLY A 217 8.17 2.14 2.50
CA GLY A 217 7.44 3.12 1.71
C GLY A 217 7.11 4.37 2.50
N SER A 218 7.30 5.54 1.90
CA SER A 218 6.89 6.81 2.49
C SER A 218 5.42 7.15 2.23
N ASP A 219 4.87 6.61 1.14
CA ASP A 219 3.56 6.99 0.62
C ASP A 219 3.51 8.50 0.30
N ALA A 220 4.62 8.98 -0.27
CA ALA A 220 4.83 10.40 -0.51
C ALA A 220 4.03 10.89 -1.72
N HIS A 221 3.20 11.92 -1.52
CA HIS A 221 2.47 12.65 -2.56
C HIS A 221 3.11 14.01 -2.86
N SER A 222 4.23 14.30 -2.20
CA SER A 222 5.03 15.49 -2.43
C SER A 222 6.50 15.23 -2.09
N PRO A 223 7.46 15.98 -2.67
CA PRO A 223 8.89 15.79 -2.42
C PRO A 223 9.30 15.95 -0.95
N LEU A 224 8.49 16.66 -0.17
CA LEU A 224 8.77 16.91 1.26
C LEU A 224 8.54 15.66 2.14
N ASN A 225 7.81 14.69 1.63
CA ASN A 225 7.41 13.51 2.39
C ASN A 225 8.28 12.27 2.07
N ILE A 226 9.17 12.36 1.09
CA ILE A 226 10.14 11.32 0.72
C ILE A 226 11.21 11.16 1.79
#